data_b20d1097693683bcb42c8db2226ca9d9
#
_entry.id   b20d1097693683bcb42c8db2226ca9d9
#
_cell.length_a   1.000
_cell.length_b   1.000
_cell.length_c   1.000
_cell.angle_alpha   90.00
_cell.angle_beta   90.00
_cell.angle_gamma   90.00
#
_symmetry.space_group_name_H-M   'P 1'
#
loop_
_entity.id
_entity.type
_entity.pdbx_description
1 polymer ?
#
loop_
_entity_poly.entity_id
_entity_poly.type
_entity_poly.pdbx_seq_one_letter_code
_entity_poly.pdbx_strand_id
1 'polypeptide(L)'
;EFFCADVLLRGRYPGYAFRFFEERGYNIVFGEEDEEILKNTADFMSFSYYYTRVCDKESYERDNSSYRNKELPANPWGWTIDPTGLRYMLNVFYDRYQCPIYITENGVGYFDKLEADGTIHDPYRVEFYKAHIQQMREAIKDGVNLRGYYAWGPIDIISCSSSEMSKRYGFVYVDQDDYGKGSGRRIKKDSFAWYQHVIETNGSEL
;
A
#
# COMPACT_ATOMS: atom_id res chain seq x y z
N GLU A 1 11.87 7.24 -2.16
CA GLU A 1 11.56 6.03 -1.36
C GLU A 1 12.73 5.62 -0.47
N PHE A 2 13.96 5.53 -1.00
CA PHE A 2 15.11 5.08 -0.21
C PHE A 2 15.69 6.12 0.75
N PHE A 3 15.38 7.40 0.57
CA PHE A 3 15.99 8.47 1.36
C PHE A 3 15.77 8.30 2.87
N CYS A 4 14.51 8.23 3.29
CA CYS A 4 14.18 8.04 4.70
C CYS A 4 14.44 6.60 5.16
N ALA A 5 14.15 5.61 4.30
CA ALA A 5 14.35 4.20 4.65
C ALA A 5 15.82 3.85 4.88
N ASP A 6 16.77 4.44 4.14
CA ASP A 6 18.20 4.24 4.38
C ASP A 6 18.63 4.77 5.76
N VAL A 7 18.11 5.94 6.15
CA VAL A 7 18.41 6.49 7.49
C VAL A 7 17.86 5.57 8.58
N LEU A 8 16.60 5.15 8.44
CA LEU A 8 15.93 4.34 9.47
C LEU A 8 16.48 2.90 9.57
N LEU A 9 16.87 2.30 8.44
CA LEU A 9 17.22 0.87 8.41
C LEU A 9 18.72 0.60 8.22
N ARG A 10 19.48 1.59 7.75
CA ARG A 10 20.92 1.46 7.52
C ARG A 10 21.74 2.42 8.40
N GLY A 11 21.09 3.28 9.17
CA GLY A 11 21.74 4.24 10.03
C GLY A 11 22.58 5.28 9.29
N ARG A 12 22.28 5.55 8.03
CA ARG A 12 23.03 6.53 7.24
C ARG A 12 22.21 7.08 6.07
N TYR A 13 22.49 8.31 5.71
CA TYR A 13 21.95 8.91 4.50
C TYR A 13 22.50 8.19 3.25
N PRO A 14 21.67 8.01 2.19
CA PRO A 14 22.18 7.55 0.90
C PRO A 14 23.15 8.58 0.29
N GLY A 15 24.15 8.12 -0.47
CA GLY A 15 25.16 9.00 -1.03
C GLY A 15 24.62 10.18 -1.86
N TYR A 16 23.52 9.96 -2.57
CA TYR A 16 22.85 11.02 -3.36
C TYR A 16 22.16 12.09 -2.50
N ALA A 17 21.94 11.85 -1.21
CA ALA A 17 21.31 12.83 -0.32
C ALA A 17 22.16 14.08 -0.14
N PHE A 18 23.49 13.91 -0.01
CA PHE A 18 24.41 15.04 0.15
C PHE A 18 24.43 15.92 -1.08
N ARG A 19 24.47 15.30 -2.27
CA ARG A 19 24.34 16.05 -3.54
C ARG A 19 22.98 16.77 -3.64
N PHE A 20 21.91 16.12 -3.24
CA PHE A 20 20.57 16.73 -3.21
C PHE A 20 20.51 17.96 -2.30
N PHE A 21 21.18 17.90 -1.14
CA PHE A 21 21.26 19.03 -0.21
C PHE A 21 22.09 20.17 -0.79
N GLU A 22 23.25 19.86 -1.35
CA GLU A 22 24.16 20.84 -1.97
C GLU A 22 23.48 21.58 -3.12
N GLU A 23 22.87 20.88 -4.08
CA GLU A 23 22.20 21.45 -5.24
C GLU A 23 21.01 22.36 -4.87
N ARG A 24 20.45 22.21 -3.67
CA ARG A 24 19.34 23.02 -3.14
C ARG A 24 19.76 24.06 -2.11
N GLY A 25 21.05 24.17 -1.85
CA GLY A 25 21.57 25.10 -0.87
C GLY A 25 21.18 24.76 0.59
N TYR A 26 20.84 23.49 0.87
CA TYR A 26 20.57 23.05 2.23
C TYR A 26 21.88 22.77 2.95
N ASN A 27 22.20 23.57 3.95
CA ASN A 27 23.35 23.35 4.80
C ASN A 27 22.96 22.44 5.98
N ILE A 28 23.17 21.13 5.84
CA ILE A 28 22.95 20.16 6.91
C ILE A 28 24.23 19.99 7.68
N VAL A 29 24.21 20.38 8.95
CA VAL A 29 25.33 20.22 9.88
C VAL A 29 25.05 19.06 10.81
N PHE A 30 25.92 18.05 10.80
CA PHE A 30 25.85 16.93 11.73
C PHE A 30 26.57 17.31 13.03
N GLY A 31 25.89 17.10 14.16
CA GLY A 31 26.47 17.22 15.48
C GLY A 31 27.24 15.96 15.90
N GLU A 32 28.00 16.06 17.00
CA GLU A 32 28.77 14.93 17.52
C GLU A 32 27.92 13.72 17.92
N GLU A 33 26.65 13.95 18.32
CA GLU A 33 25.72 12.91 18.74
C GLU A 33 24.99 12.24 17.57
N ASP A 34 24.97 12.84 16.37
CA ASP A 34 24.17 12.34 15.25
C ASP A 34 24.62 10.97 14.77
N GLU A 35 25.90 10.65 14.83
CA GLU A 35 26.43 9.33 14.49
C GLU A 35 25.89 8.25 15.44
N GLU A 36 25.80 8.54 16.74
CA GLU A 36 25.24 7.61 17.73
C GLU A 36 23.74 7.46 17.57
N ILE A 37 23.02 8.55 17.29
CA ILE A 37 21.58 8.53 17.03
C ILE A 37 21.29 7.67 15.80
N LEU A 38 22.03 7.84 14.71
CA LEU A 38 21.88 7.10 13.47
C LEU A 38 22.13 5.59 13.60
N LYS A 39 22.93 5.14 14.57
CA LYS A 39 23.16 3.70 14.84
C LYS A 39 21.91 2.98 15.37
N ASN A 40 20.94 3.72 15.90
CA ASN A 40 19.67 3.15 16.40
C ASN A 40 18.72 2.93 15.23
N THR A 41 18.91 1.84 14.51
CA THR A 41 18.10 1.47 13.35
C THR A 41 16.84 0.72 13.75
N ALA A 42 15.85 0.71 12.85
CA ALA A 42 14.62 -0.06 13.02
C ALA A 42 14.86 -1.57 12.80
N ASP A 43 14.10 -2.41 13.51
CA ASP A 43 14.21 -3.87 13.46
C ASP A 43 13.53 -4.48 12.23
N PHE A 44 12.61 -3.78 11.61
CA PHE A 44 11.87 -4.23 10.44
C PHE A 44 11.48 -3.04 9.55
N MET A 45 11.18 -3.36 8.30
CA MET A 45 10.60 -2.42 7.36
C MET A 45 9.10 -2.59 7.29
N SER A 46 8.35 -1.49 7.24
CA SER A 46 6.93 -1.49 6.92
C SER A 46 6.58 -0.44 5.88
N PHE A 47 5.63 -0.76 5.02
CA PHE A 47 5.15 0.17 4.01
C PHE A 47 3.72 -0.12 3.58
N SER A 48 3.06 0.90 3.01
CA SER A 48 1.74 0.80 2.37
C SER A 48 1.92 0.64 0.87
N TYR A 49 1.12 -0.24 0.25
CA TYR A 49 1.13 -0.44 -1.19
C TYR A 49 -0.27 -0.37 -1.76
N TYR A 50 -0.50 0.51 -2.72
CA TYR A 50 -1.81 0.69 -3.35
C TYR A 50 -1.76 0.63 -4.87
N TYR A 51 -0.79 1.31 -5.48
CA TYR A 51 -0.69 1.43 -6.93
C TYR A 51 0.72 1.82 -7.38
N THR A 52 0.98 1.64 -8.67
CA THR A 52 2.18 2.13 -9.33
C THR A 52 1.87 3.28 -10.27
N ARG A 53 2.88 4.09 -10.55
CA ARG A 53 2.83 5.16 -11.53
C ARG A 53 4.00 5.08 -12.47
N VAL A 54 3.85 5.68 -13.64
CA VAL A 54 4.93 5.88 -14.61
C VAL A 54 5.43 7.31 -14.51
N CYS A 55 6.74 7.46 -14.55
CA CYS A 55 7.38 8.76 -14.64
C CYS A 55 8.35 8.72 -15.83
N ASP A 56 8.19 9.63 -16.77
CA ASP A 56 9.16 9.86 -17.85
C ASP A 56 9.86 11.21 -17.66
N LYS A 57 10.87 11.43 -18.50
CA LYS A 57 11.67 12.66 -18.46
C LYS A 57 10.81 13.91 -18.66
N GLU A 58 9.89 13.89 -19.62
CA GLU A 58 9.06 15.05 -19.96
C GLU A 58 8.13 15.44 -18.80
N SER A 59 7.44 14.49 -18.20
CA SER A 59 6.53 14.76 -17.06
C SER A 59 7.31 15.20 -15.82
N TYR A 60 8.48 14.63 -15.58
CA TYR A 60 9.34 15.03 -14.46
C TYR A 60 9.88 16.46 -14.64
N GLU A 61 10.39 16.81 -15.82
CA GLU A 61 10.93 18.15 -16.10
C GLU A 61 9.84 19.23 -16.10
N ARG A 62 8.62 18.91 -16.56
CA ARG A 62 7.52 19.86 -16.64
C ARG A 62 7.00 20.27 -15.26
N ASP A 63 6.72 19.31 -14.40
CA ASP A 63 6.01 19.55 -13.14
C ASP A 63 6.35 18.55 -12.01
N ASN A 64 7.44 17.80 -12.17
CA ASN A 64 7.83 16.72 -11.25
C ASN A 64 6.70 15.71 -11.05
N SER A 65 5.89 15.47 -12.07
CA SER A 65 4.71 14.62 -12.00
C SER A 65 4.97 13.19 -12.45
N SER A 66 4.02 12.35 -12.12
CA SER A 66 3.90 10.99 -12.61
C SER A 66 2.48 10.75 -13.08
N TYR A 67 2.29 9.82 -13.98
CA TYR A 67 0.98 9.51 -14.53
C TYR A 67 0.62 8.02 -14.41
N ARG A 68 -0.65 7.73 -14.65
CA ARG A 68 -1.16 6.37 -14.64
C ARG A 68 -0.54 5.55 -15.78
N ASN A 69 -0.08 4.35 -15.50
CA ASN A 69 0.21 3.37 -16.53
C ASN A 69 -1.10 2.93 -17.21
N LYS A 70 -1.25 3.24 -18.50
CA LYS A 70 -2.47 2.95 -19.27
C LYS A 70 -2.60 1.47 -19.64
N GLU A 71 -1.52 0.71 -19.57
CA GLU A 71 -1.49 -0.72 -19.85
C GLU A 71 -2.03 -1.56 -18.66
N LEU A 72 -2.17 -0.95 -17.49
CA LEU A 72 -2.70 -1.62 -16.31
C LEU A 72 -4.16 -1.24 -16.04
N PRO A 73 -4.98 -2.18 -15.55
CA PRO A 73 -6.31 -1.86 -15.07
C PRO A 73 -6.24 -0.87 -13.90
N ALA A 74 -7.31 -0.15 -13.67
CA ALA A 74 -7.39 0.78 -12.55
C ALA A 74 -8.78 0.80 -11.94
N ASN A 75 -8.85 1.20 -10.67
CA ASN A 75 -10.10 1.46 -9.98
C ASN A 75 -10.76 2.77 -10.50
N PRO A 76 -12.00 3.09 -10.09
CA PRO A 76 -12.70 4.32 -10.51
C PRO A 76 -11.97 5.63 -10.20
N TRP A 77 -11.05 5.64 -9.25
CA TRP A 77 -10.20 6.80 -8.89
C TRP A 77 -8.88 6.85 -9.68
N GLY A 78 -8.69 5.97 -10.67
CA GLY A 78 -7.50 5.97 -11.51
C GLY A 78 -6.26 5.34 -10.86
N TRP A 79 -6.41 4.64 -9.73
CA TRP A 79 -5.33 3.90 -9.11
C TRP A 79 -5.12 2.57 -9.83
N THR A 80 -3.93 2.38 -10.35
CA THR A 80 -3.57 1.16 -11.09
C THR A 80 -3.56 -0.06 -10.17
N ILE A 81 -4.05 -1.18 -10.68
CA ILE A 81 -3.99 -2.47 -9.99
C ILE A 81 -2.74 -3.20 -10.52
N ASP A 82 -1.70 -3.26 -9.71
CA ASP A 82 -0.39 -3.80 -10.08
C ASP A 82 0.16 -4.77 -9.02
N PRO A 83 -0.33 -6.00 -8.99
CA PRO A 83 0.18 -7.01 -8.05
C PRO A 83 1.67 -7.35 -8.28
N THR A 84 2.12 -7.33 -9.54
CA THR A 84 3.52 -7.59 -9.89
C THR A 84 4.45 -6.51 -9.36
N GLY A 85 4.01 -5.25 -9.37
CA GLY A 85 4.73 -4.15 -8.75
C GLY A 85 4.95 -4.35 -7.26
N LEU A 86 3.98 -4.95 -6.54
CA LEU A 86 4.17 -5.31 -5.14
C LEU A 86 5.31 -6.32 -4.94
N ARG A 87 5.33 -7.42 -5.73
CA ARG A 87 6.42 -8.40 -5.69
C ARG A 87 7.77 -7.75 -5.98
N TYR A 88 7.82 -6.90 -6.99
CA TYR A 88 9.03 -6.16 -7.35
C TYR A 88 9.53 -5.31 -6.16
N MET A 89 8.67 -4.53 -5.54
CA MET A 89 9.05 -3.68 -4.40
C MET A 89 9.48 -4.49 -3.18
N LEU A 90 8.84 -5.61 -2.90
CA LEU A 90 9.23 -6.51 -1.83
C LEU A 90 10.67 -7.05 -2.04
N ASN A 91 11.00 -7.47 -3.25
CA ASN A 91 12.36 -7.92 -3.59
C ASN A 91 13.37 -6.78 -3.47
N VAL A 92 13.07 -5.61 -4.04
CA VAL A 92 13.95 -4.43 -4.00
C VAL A 92 14.24 -3.99 -2.56
N PHE A 93 13.23 -3.96 -1.70
CA PHE A 93 13.41 -3.59 -0.31
C PHE A 93 14.17 -4.66 0.46
N TYR A 94 13.85 -5.93 0.23
CA TYR A 94 14.55 -7.01 0.92
C TYR A 94 16.03 -7.09 0.53
N ASP A 95 16.35 -6.97 -0.76
CA ASP A 95 17.74 -6.95 -1.25
C ASP A 95 18.55 -5.80 -0.65
N ARG A 96 17.90 -4.65 -0.43
CA ARG A 96 18.57 -3.47 0.11
C ARG A 96 18.76 -3.51 1.62
N TYR A 97 17.75 -3.98 2.36
CA TYR A 97 17.71 -3.82 3.83
C TYR A 97 17.91 -5.11 4.60
N GLN A 98 17.66 -6.27 4.00
CA GLN A 98 17.86 -7.60 4.61
C GLN A 98 17.19 -7.75 5.99
N CYS A 99 16.07 -7.08 6.23
CA CYS A 99 15.31 -7.13 7.46
C CYS A 99 13.89 -7.66 7.22
N PRO A 100 13.16 -8.09 8.27
CA PRO A 100 11.75 -8.48 8.13
C PRO A 100 10.91 -7.35 7.51
N ILE A 101 9.95 -7.72 6.66
CA ILE A 101 9.04 -6.76 5.99
C ILE A 101 7.61 -7.01 6.42
N TYR A 102 6.87 -5.92 6.62
CA TYR A 102 5.42 -5.91 6.84
C TYR A 102 4.75 -4.98 5.85
N ILE A 103 3.68 -5.45 5.20
CA ILE A 103 2.79 -4.58 4.43
C ILE A 103 1.70 -4.08 5.38
N THR A 104 1.77 -2.82 5.76
CA THR A 104 0.88 -2.21 6.76
C THR A 104 -0.45 -1.79 6.19
N GLU A 105 -0.50 -1.53 4.88
CA GLU A 105 -1.74 -1.19 4.19
C GLU A 105 -1.71 -1.70 2.75
N ASN A 106 -2.78 -2.34 2.34
CA ASN A 106 -3.11 -2.62 0.95
C ASN A 106 -4.63 -2.75 0.82
N GLY A 107 -5.20 -2.27 -0.27
CA GLY A 107 -6.64 -2.33 -0.47
C GLY A 107 -7.09 -1.61 -1.74
N VAL A 108 -8.32 -1.86 -2.13
CA VAL A 108 -8.95 -1.24 -3.30
C VAL A 108 -10.22 -0.50 -2.89
N GLY A 109 -10.25 0.81 -3.16
CA GLY A 109 -11.47 1.59 -3.07
C GLY A 109 -12.35 1.33 -4.30
N TYR A 110 -13.64 1.05 -4.06
CA TYR A 110 -14.59 0.82 -5.13
C TYR A 110 -16.01 1.25 -4.71
N PHE A 111 -16.92 1.37 -5.69
CA PHE A 111 -18.35 1.60 -5.42
C PHE A 111 -19.01 0.26 -5.13
N ASP A 112 -19.52 0.11 -3.92
CA ASP A 112 -20.32 -1.05 -3.54
C ASP A 112 -21.81 -0.72 -3.62
N LYS A 113 -22.61 -1.71 -3.98
CA LYS A 113 -24.06 -1.57 -4.07
C LYS A 113 -24.73 -2.53 -3.09
N LEU A 114 -25.61 -1.97 -2.25
CA LEU A 114 -26.52 -2.76 -1.44
C LEU A 114 -27.67 -3.24 -2.33
N GLU A 115 -27.79 -4.55 -2.52
CA GLU A 115 -28.84 -5.17 -3.30
C GLU A 115 -30.18 -5.22 -2.54
N ALA A 116 -31.28 -5.45 -3.26
CA ALA A 116 -32.62 -5.44 -2.68
C ALA A 116 -32.85 -6.54 -1.62
N ASP A 117 -32.11 -7.64 -1.71
CA ASP A 117 -32.12 -8.74 -0.74
C ASP A 117 -31.20 -8.49 0.48
N GLY A 118 -30.50 -7.37 0.51
CA GLY A 118 -29.61 -6.97 1.59
C GLY A 118 -28.18 -7.52 1.47
N THR A 119 -27.81 -8.08 0.33
CA THR A 119 -26.44 -8.56 0.04
C THR A 119 -25.59 -7.49 -0.61
N ILE A 120 -24.27 -7.66 -0.57
CA ILE A 120 -23.30 -6.82 -1.29
C ILE A 120 -22.29 -7.73 -1.98
N HIS A 121 -22.30 -7.68 -3.31
CA HIS A 121 -21.43 -8.47 -4.16
C HIS A 121 -20.22 -7.64 -4.57
N ASP A 122 -19.03 -8.04 -4.12
CA ASP A 122 -17.78 -7.34 -4.37
C ASP A 122 -16.66 -8.27 -4.92
N PRO A 123 -16.90 -9.01 -6.01
CA PRO A 123 -15.94 -9.95 -6.58
C PRO A 123 -14.63 -9.27 -7.01
N TYR A 124 -14.68 -8.02 -7.48
CA TYR A 124 -13.49 -7.23 -7.82
C TYR A 124 -12.55 -7.07 -6.61
N ARG A 125 -13.07 -7.03 -5.37
CA ARG A 125 -12.26 -6.95 -4.14
C ARG A 125 -11.57 -8.29 -3.87
N VAL A 126 -12.28 -9.39 -4.04
CA VAL A 126 -11.71 -10.74 -3.96
C VAL A 126 -10.59 -10.91 -4.99
N GLU A 127 -10.83 -10.54 -6.25
CA GLU A 127 -9.82 -10.61 -7.31
C GLU A 127 -8.58 -9.76 -7.01
N PHE A 128 -8.78 -8.53 -6.51
CA PHE A 128 -7.68 -7.64 -6.11
C PHE A 128 -6.80 -8.28 -5.04
N TYR A 129 -7.38 -8.71 -3.93
CA TYR A 129 -6.62 -9.31 -2.83
C TYR A 129 -5.98 -10.64 -3.25
N LYS A 130 -6.70 -11.48 -3.97
CA LYS A 130 -6.19 -12.75 -4.49
C LYS A 130 -4.92 -12.53 -5.32
N ALA A 131 -4.96 -11.60 -6.27
CA ALA A 131 -3.82 -11.30 -7.13
C ALA A 131 -2.61 -10.78 -6.32
N HIS A 132 -2.83 -9.90 -5.33
CA HIS A 132 -1.76 -9.38 -4.49
C HIS A 132 -1.17 -10.46 -3.57
N ILE A 133 -2.00 -11.29 -2.95
CA ILE A 133 -1.55 -12.40 -2.09
C ILE A 133 -0.75 -13.43 -2.89
N GLN A 134 -1.15 -13.73 -4.14
CA GLN A 134 -0.37 -14.59 -5.02
C GLN A 134 1.04 -14.02 -5.25
N GLN A 135 1.17 -12.73 -5.50
CA GLN A 135 2.48 -12.10 -5.70
C GLN A 135 3.31 -12.01 -4.40
N MET A 136 2.69 -11.88 -3.25
CA MET A 136 3.37 -12.01 -1.95
C MET A 136 3.92 -13.42 -1.73
N ARG A 137 3.16 -14.46 -2.11
CA ARG A 137 3.65 -15.85 -2.06
C ARG A 137 4.86 -16.06 -2.98
N GLU A 138 4.83 -15.48 -4.18
CA GLU A 138 5.99 -15.52 -5.08
C GLU A 138 7.20 -14.76 -4.51
N ALA A 139 7.00 -13.59 -3.89
CA ALA A 139 8.08 -12.88 -3.21
C ALA A 139 8.71 -13.68 -2.07
N ILE A 140 7.90 -14.41 -1.29
CA ILE A 140 8.41 -15.32 -0.25
C ILE A 140 9.25 -16.45 -0.86
N LYS A 141 8.83 -17.01 -2.01
CA LYS A 141 9.61 -18.01 -2.74
C LYS A 141 10.91 -17.44 -3.32
N ASP A 142 10.92 -16.15 -3.68
CA ASP A 142 12.12 -15.41 -4.08
C ASP A 142 13.11 -15.22 -2.92
N GLY A 143 12.70 -15.50 -1.68
CA GLY A 143 13.53 -15.39 -0.48
C GLY A 143 13.22 -14.19 0.41
N VAL A 144 12.20 -13.39 0.09
CA VAL A 144 11.80 -12.23 0.90
C VAL A 144 11.26 -12.67 2.26
N ASN A 145 11.76 -12.08 3.33
CA ASN A 145 11.28 -12.31 4.69
C ASN A 145 10.04 -11.46 4.99
N LEU A 146 8.94 -11.75 4.29
CA LEU A 146 7.65 -11.12 4.53
C LEU A 146 6.97 -11.74 5.76
N ARG A 147 6.66 -10.94 6.78
CA ARG A 147 6.15 -11.38 8.08
C ARG A 147 4.69 -11.04 8.33
N GLY A 148 4.15 -10.06 7.65
CA GLY A 148 2.77 -9.65 7.88
C GLY A 148 2.18 -8.85 6.73
N TYR A 149 0.85 -8.97 6.62
CA TYR A 149 0.06 -8.27 5.65
C TYR A 149 -1.24 -7.78 6.28
N TYR A 150 -1.54 -6.51 6.13
CA TYR A 150 -2.71 -5.87 6.70
C TYR A 150 -3.54 -5.21 5.60
N ALA A 151 -4.78 -5.65 5.50
CA ALA A 151 -5.76 -5.03 4.61
C ALA A 151 -6.19 -3.67 5.15
N TRP A 152 -6.22 -2.67 4.26
CA TRP A 152 -6.69 -1.32 4.63
C TRP A 152 -8.21 -1.29 4.77
N GLY A 153 -8.67 -0.77 5.91
CA GLY A 153 -10.07 -0.49 6.15
C GLY A 153 -10.94 -1.76 6.19
N PRO A 154 -10.83 -2.64 7.21
CA PRO A 154 -11.65 -3.87 7.27
C PRO A 154 -13.16 -3.58 7.31
N ILE A 155 -13.55 -2.43 7.79
CA ILE A 155 -14.91 -1.87 7.77
C ILE A 155 -14.87 -0.63 6.88
N ASP A 156 -15.92 -0.34 6.11
CA ASP A 156 -15.99 0.87 5.31
C ASP A 156 -15.77 2.12 6.17
N ILE A 157 -14.88 2.97 5.71
CA ILE A 157 -14.50 4.23 6.34
C ILE A 157 -14.55 5.35 5.30
N ILE A 158 -14.58 6.58 5.77
CA ILE A 158 -14.38 7.75 4.91
C ILE A 158 -12.96 7.70 4.35
N SER A 159 -12.83 7.74 3.03
CA SER A 159 -11.53 7.73 2.37
C SER A 159 -10.71 8.97 2.74
N CYS A 160 -9.51 8.78 3.29
CA CYS A 160 -8.61 9.88 3.63
C CYS A 160 -8.18 10.71 2.41
N SER A 161 -8.09 10.07 1.22
CA SER A 161 -7.58 10.73 0.02
C SER A 161 -8.61 11.58 -0.72
N SER A 162 -9.90 11.30 -0.56
CA SER A 162 -10.98 11.96 -1.29
C SER A 162 -12.12 12.48 -0.43
N SER A 163 -12.09 12.20 0.88
CA SER A 163 -13.14 12.55 1.85
C SER A 163 -14.52 12.01 1.49
N GLU A 164 -14.57 10.81 0.89
CA GLU A 164 -15.77 10.14 0.40
C GLU A 164 -16.02 8.84 1.16
N MET A 165 -17.26 8.61 1.58
CA MET A 165 -17.72 7.33 2.10
C MET A 165 -18.02 6.34 0.96
N SER A 166 -18.40 6.82 -0.20
CA SER A 166 -18.66 6.05 -1.41
C SER A 166 -17.42 5.32 -1.95
N LYS A 167 -16.22 5.79 -1.63
CA LYS A 167 -14.96 5.09 -1.91
C LYS A 167 -14.69 4.00 -0.86
N ARG A 168 -15.37 2.89 -1.02
CA ARG A 168 -15.43 1.82 -0.02
C ARG A 168 -14.27 0.86 -0.13
N TYR A 169 -13.62 0.58 0.99
CA TYR A 169 -12.46 -0.33 1.09
C TYR A 169 -12.78 -1.63 1.83
N GLY A 170 -13.78 -1.60 2.71
CA GLY A 170 -14.01 -2.62 3.72
C GLY A 170 -14.54 -3.95 3.19
N PHE A 171 -14.36 -4.99 3.96
CA PHE A 171 -15.07 -6.27 3.87
C PHE A 171 -16.46 -6.18 4.52
N VAL A 172 -16.68 -5.14 5.30
CA VAL A 172 -17.96 -4.83 5.94
C VAL A 172 -18.46 -3.50 5.43
N TYR A 173 -19.61 -3.53 4.79
CA TYR A 173 -20.32 -2.35 4.32
C TYR A 173 -20.91 -1.56 5.48
N VAL A 174 -20.85 -0.24 5.41
CA VAL A 174 -21.53 0.67 6.33
C VAL A 174 -22.60 1.43 5.55
N ASP A 175 -23.84 1.31 5.95
CA ASP A 175 -24.96 2.03 5.34
C ASP A 175 -24.91 3.51 5.70
N GLN A 176 -24.07 4.24 4.99
CA GLN A 176 -23.86 5.67 5.10
C GLN A 176 -23.41 6.23 3.75
N ASP A 177 -23.92 7.41 3.39
CA ASP A 177 -23.50 8.14 2.19
C ASP A 177 -22.40 9.18 2.50
N ASP A 178 -21.94 9.91 1.47
CA ASP A 178 -20.90 10.94 1.59
C ASP A 178 -21.32 12.16 2.42
N TYR A 179 -22.61 12.29 2.72
CA TYR A 179 -23.17 13.38 3.54
C TYR A 179 -23.56 12.94 4.95
N GLY A 180 -23.16 11.75 5.35
CA GLY A 180 -23.45 11.20 6.67
C GLY A 180 -24.87 10.66 6.83
N LYS A 181 -25.66 10.54 5.75
CA LYS A 181 -27.00 9.96 5.76
C LYS A 181 -26.96 8.47 5.63
N GLY A 182 -27.84 7.78 6.33
CA GLY A 182 -27.95 6.32 6.35
C GLY A 182 -28.24 5.81 7.76
N SER A 183 -28.39 4.51 7.91
CA SER A 183 -28.68 3.89 9.22
C SER A 183 -27.43 3.58 10.04
N GLY A 184 -26.24 3.65 9.44
CA GLY A 184 -24.99 3.18 10.05
C GLY A 184 -24.91 1.65 10.21
N ARG A 185 -25.88 0.90 9.68
CA ARG A 185 -25.92 -0.56 9.75
C ARG A 185 -24.71 -1.15 9.04
N ARG A 186 -24.14 -2.20 9.63
CA ARG A 186 -22.99 -2.93 9.10
C ARG A 186 -23.44 -4.25 8.48
N ILE A 187 -22.98 -4.51 7.26
CA ILE A 187 -23.37 -5.70 6.48
C ILE A 187 -22.08 -6.33 5.95
N LYS A 188 -21.90 -7.63 6.18
CA LYS A 188 -20.77 -8.37 5.60
C LYS A 188 -20.94 -8.45 4.09
N LYS A 189 -19.86 -8.16 3.34
CA LYS A 189 -19.78 -8.33 1.89
C LYS A 189 -19.37 -9.76 1.56
N ASP A 190 -19.47 -10.16 0.29
CA ASP A 190 -19.02 -11.51 -0.15
C ASP A 190 -17.53 -11.73 0.16
N SER A 191 -16.71 -10.69 -0.01
CA SER A 191 -15.29 -10.73 0.32
C SER A 191 -14.99 -11.01 1.79
N PHE A 192 -15.93 -10.78 2.71
CA PHE A 192 -15.71 -11.04 4.14
C PHE A 192 -15.44 -12.52 4.42
N ALA A 193 -16.33 -13.40 3.93
CA ALA A 193 -16.18 -14.84 4.16
C ALA A 193 -14.95 -15.40 3.44
N TRP A 194 -14.69 -14.92 2.22
CA TRP A 194 -13.51 -15.28 1.47
C TRP A 194 -12.22 -14.89 2.22
N TYR A 195 -12.11 -13.65 2.71
CA TYR A 195 -10.91 -13.18 3.41
C TYR A 195 -10.72 -13.87 4.77
N GLN A 196 -11.82 -14.19 5.46
CA GLN A 196 -11.78 -15.03 6.66
C GLN A 196 -11.12 -16.39 6.36
N HIS A 197 -11.53 -17.05 5.28
CA HIS A 197 -10.92 -18.31 4.84
C HIS A 197 -9.43 -18.15 4.49
N VAL A 198 -9.06 -17.07 3.82
CA VAL A 198 -7.65 -16.75 3.53
C VAL A 198 -6.82 -16.63 4.82
N ILE A 199 -7.36 -15.99 5.86
CA ILE A 199 -6.69 -15.87 7.16
C ILE A 199 -6.57 -17.24 7.85
N GLU A 200 -7.64 -18.02 7.89
CA GLU A 200 -7.68 -19.35 8.50
C GLU A 200 -6.69 -20.32 7.85
N THR A 201 -6.49 -20.20 6.55
CA THR A 201 -5.54 -21.03 5.77
C THR A 201 -4.14 -20.41 5.64
N ASN A 202 -3.91 -19.27 6.31
CA ASN A 202 -2.66 -18.50 6.18
C ASN A 202 -2.27 -18.23 4.71
N GLY A 203 -3.26 -17.93 3.87
CA GLY A 203 -3.08 -17.63 2.44
C GLY A 203 -2.68 -18.84 1.57
N SER A 204 -2.79 -20.07 2.06
CA SER A 204 -2.53 -21.26 1.23
C SER A 204 -3.67 -21.55 0.25
N GLU A 205 -4.90 -21.18 0.59
CA GLU A 205 -6.09 -21.29 -0.23
C GLU A 205 -6.66 -19.89 -0.55
N LEU A 206 -6.95 -19.64 -1.84
CA LEU A 206 -7.38 -18.32 -2.35
C LEU A 206 -8.61 -18.42 -3.23
#